data_b3fd3c50a5855360d2d42d427454dc8e
#
_entry.id   b3fd3c50a5855360d2d42d427454dc8e
#
_cell.length_a   1.000
_cell.length_b   1.000
_cell.length_c   1.000
_cell.angle_alpha   90.00
_cell.angle_beta   90.00
_cell.angle_gamma   90.00
#
_symmetry.space_group_name_H-M   'P 1'
#
loop_
_entity.id
_entity.type
_entity.pdbx_description
1 polymer ?
#
loop_
_entity_poly.entity_id
_entity_poly.type
_entity_poly.pdbx_seq_one_letter_code
_entity_poly.pdbx_strand_id
1 'polypeptide(L)'
;MTGRGPCTARAGMEPVLEQALAWLARSVGYDAARALAYDPAAMIAVSFVPNDRLDWDAAVSACWNKQAEADASHFRALTRSKSHVELVTAEPRQGRQNPYWQNLLLPGFWRHEMRAAVVDGHGYCWGSITAFRNGQRPFRERDAATLGRELLQIAAQLSRAMVDGPVASLPANAASLWLSDDGELLFTTPTGRDWLGRLQTPGMPQRAQAILAALTARVTADAARSGQAGSPRPVSVRLRGGQGQWIVLHGERVIALPGVADGISVVIGPAGPACVLPLLAAAYRLTGREREVVSGVLAGLSTRQISARLHITTYTVQDHLKAIFTKLGVTSRGELAHHLAFQFN
;
A
#
# COMPACT_ATOMS: atom_id res chain seq x y z
N MET A 1 -10.34 32.43 -21.42
CA MET A 1 -9.32 31.57 -22.06
C MET A 1 -8.19 31.36 -21.06
N THR A 2 -8.28 30.32 -20.28
CA THR A 2 -7.24 29.91 -19.32
C THR A 2 -6.63 28.63 -19.86
N GLY A 3 -5.40 28.78 -20.36
CA GLY A 3 -4.62 27.70 -20.95
C GLY A 3 -4.31 26.61 -19.91
N ARG A 4 -4.80 25.39 -20.17
CA ARG A 4 -4.29 24.19 -19.54
C ARG A 4 -2.85 23.98 -20.05
N GLY A 5 -1.87 24.16 -19.16
CA GLY A 5 -0.50 23.76 -19.43
C GLY A 5 -0.39 22.26 -19.72
N PRO A 6 0.70 21.81 -20.37
CA PRO A 6 0.86 20.41 -20.77
C PRO A 6 0.78 19.52 -19.52
N CYS A 7 -0.09 18.53 -19.58
CA CYS A 7 -0.24 17.47 -18.60
C CYS A 7 1.08 16.68 -18.54
N THR A 8 1.98 17.06 -17.63
CA THR A 8 3.09 16.19 -17.25
C THR A 8 2.45 14.92 -16.71
N ALA A 9 2.69 13.77 -17.35
CA ALA A 9 2.20 12.48 -16.92
C ALA A 9 2.51 12.31 -15.43
N ARG A 10 1.46 12.27 -14.60
CA ARG A 10 1.60 12.04 -13.15
C ARG A 10 2.22 10.66 -12.97
N ALA A 11 3.47 10.61 -12.52
CA ALA A 11 4.09 9.37 -12.08
C ALA A 11 3.50 9.04 -10.70
N GLY A 12 3.05 7.78 -10.51
CA GLY A 12 2.51 7.33 -9.23
C GLY A 12 1.39 6.32 -9.37
N MET A 13 0.83 5.89 -8.25
CA MET A 13 -0.25 4.90 -8.20
C MET A 13 -1.63 5.51 -8.50
N GLU A 14 -1.80 6.79 -8.21
CA GLU A 14 -3.06 7.51 -8.39
C GLU A 14 -3.61 7.42 -9.82
N PRO A 15 -2.82 7.66 -10.88
CA PRO A 15 -3.30 7.52 -12.26
C PRO A 15 -3.79 6.11 -12.58
N VAL A 16 -3.16 5.07 -12.03
CA VAL A 16 -3.58 3.67 -12.23
C VAL A 16 -4.93 3.43 -11.56
N LEU A 17 -5.10 3.92 -10.33
CA LEU A 17 -6.37 3.83 -9.61
C LEU A 17 -7.48 4.60 -10.31
N GLU A 18 -7.22 5.83 -10.78
CA GLU A 18 -8.16 6.64 -11.57
C GLU A 18 -8.59 5.92 -12.85
N GLN A 19 -7.65 5.33 -13.59
CA GLN A 19 -7.93 4.57 -14.81
C GLN A 19 -8.77 3.32 -14.51
N ALA A 20 -8.48 2.61 -13.41
CA ALA A 20 -9.25 1.44 -12.99
C ALA A 20 -10.70 1.83 -12.65
N LEU A 21 -10.92 2.92 -11.92
CA LEU A 21 -12.25 3.44 -11.61
C LEU A 21 -12.98 3.92 -12.88
N ALA A 22 -12.32 4.64 -13.76
CA ALA A 22 -12.92 5.10 -15.03
C ALA A 22 -13.29 3.92 -15.94
N TRP A 23 -12.48 2.86 -15.98
CA TRP A 23 -12.79 1.63 -16.69
C TRP A 23 -14.01 0.93 -16.07
N LEU A 24 -14.05 0.79 -14.73
CA LEU A 24 -15.16 0.17 -14.02
C LEU A 24 -16.48 0.92 -14.24
N ALA A 25 -16.46 2.26 -14.28
CA ALA A 25 -17.60 3.09 -14.56
C ALA A 25 -18.22 2.77 -15.94
N ARG A 26 -17.37 2.57 -16.96
CA ARG A 26 -17.82 2.25 -18.33
C ARG A 26 -18.29 0.80 -18.49
N SER A 27 -17.63 -0.15 -17.81
CA SER A 27 -17.84 -1.59 -18.04
C SER A 27 -18.95 -2.18 -17.17
N VAL A 28 -19.11 -1.70 -15.94
CA VAL A 28 -20.06 -2.21 -14.95
C VAL A 28 -21.07 -1.13 -14.54
N GLY A 29 -20.58 0.10 -14.35
CA GLY A 29 -21.34 1.22 -13.81
C GLY A 29 -21.52 1.14 -12.30
N TYR A 30 -21.41 2.30 -11.64
CA TYR A 30 -21.61 2.46 -10.21
C TYR A 30 -22.08 3.89 -9.91
N ASP A 31 -22.61 4.12 -8.71
CA ASP A 31 -22.99 5.46 -8.26
C ASP A 31 -21.84 6.14 -7.50
N ALA A 32 -21.05 5.36 -6.74
CA ALA A 32 -19.81 5.80 -6.11
C ALA A 32 -18.79 4.67 -6.08
N ALA A 33 -17.51 5.01 -6.00
CA ALA A 33 -16.44 4.02 -5.87
C ALA A 33 -15.20 4.62 -5.19
N ARG A 34 -14.36 3.74 -4.66
CA ARG A 34 -13.02 4.07 -4.16
C ARG A 34 -12.04 3.03 -4.61
N ALA A 35 -10.80 3.44 -4.79
CA ALA A 35 -9.70 2.53 -5.06
C ALA A 35 -8.51 2.88 -4.15
N LEU A 36 -7.89 1.86 -3.60
CA LEU A 36 -6.78 1.97 -2.65
C LEU A 36 -5.58 1.18 -3.18
N ALA A 37 -4.37 1.70 -2.97
CA ALA A 37 -3.14 0.96 -3.15
C ALA A 37 -2.51 0.66 -1.78
N TYR A 38 -1.98 -0.55 -1.62
CA TYR A 38 -1.43 -1.05 -0.36
C TYR A 38 0.09 -1.26 -0.42
N ASP A 39 0.78 -1.07 0.73
CA ASP A 39 1.98 -1.85 1.00
C ASP A 39 1.55 -3.32 1.22
N PRO A 40 1.89 -4.23 0.30
CA PRO A 40 1.35 -5.59 0.32
C PRO A 40 1.79 -6.41 1.54
N ALA A 41 2.89 -6.04 2.20
CA ALA A 41 3.35 -6.75 3.40
C ALA A 41 2.64 -6.27 4.66
N ALA A 42 2.36 -4.98 4.78
CA ALA A 42 1.63 -4.41 5.91
C ALA A 42 0.12 -4.46 5.72
N MET A 43 -0.37 -4.55 4.47
CA MET A 43 -1.77 -4.36 4.10
C MET A 43 -2.32 -3.02 4.61
N ILE A 44 -1.48 -1.99 4.53
CA ILE A 44 -1.84 -0.61 4.87
C ILE A 44 -1.93 0.19 3.58
N ALA A 45 -2.99 0.97 3.45
CA ALA A 45 -3.19 1.84 2.31
C ALA A 45 -2.14 2.96 2.29
N VAL A 46 -1.46 3.10 1.17
CA VAL A 46 -0.40 4.11 0.94
C VAL A 46 -0.80 5.14 -0.10
N SER A 47 -1.81 4.83 -0.91
CA SER A 47 -2.45 5.75 -1.84
C SER A 47 -3.92 5.37 -2.04
N PHE A 48 -4.74 6.34 -2.41
CA PHE A 48 -6.17 6.14 -2.61
C PHE A 48 -6.76 7.19 -3.55
N VAL A 49 -7.81 6.79 -4.26
CA VAL A 49 -8.60 7.63 -5.14
C VAL A 49 -10.08 7.42 -4.82
N PRO A 50 -10.79 8.46 -4.37
CA PRO A 50 -12.24 8.44 -4.24
C PRO A 50 -12.88 8.84 -5.56
N ASN A 51 -14.16 8.54 -5.70
CA ASN A 51 -15.03 9.20 -6.65
C ASN A 51 -15.61 10.49 -6.02
N ASP A 52 -15.91 11.49 -6.83
CA ASP A 52 -16.44 12.80 -6.43
C ASP A 52 -17.76 12.76 -5.63
N ARG A 53 -18.44 11.60 -5.58
CA ARG A 53 -19.70 11.41 -4.85
C ARG A 53 -19.53 10.78 -3.45
N LEU A 54 -18.33 10.40 -3.08
CA LEU A 54 -18.03 10.00 -1.70
C LEU A 54 -17.63 11.24 -0.91
N ASP A 55 -18.32 11.48 0.19
CA ASP A 55 -17.85 12.44 1.19
C ASP A 55 -16.47 11.99 1.66
N TRP A 56 -15.47 12.81 1.31
CA TRP A 56 -14.07 12.50 1.53
C TRP A 56 -13.74 12.40 3.02
N ASP A 57 -14.24 13.31 3.83
CA ASP A 57 -13.95 13.36 5.26
C ASP A 57 -14.62 12.18 5.98
N ALA A 58 -15.86 11.83 5.58
CA ALA A 58 -16.54 10.64 6.09
C ALA A 58 -15.88 9.34 5.61
N ALA A 59 -15.47 9.25 4.34
CA ALA A 59 -14.80 8.08 3.78
C ALA A 59 -13.40 7.87 4.37
N VAL A 60 -12.63 8.94 4.56
CA VAL A 60 -11.34 8.94 5.25
C VAL A 60 -11.55 8.55 6.71
N SER A 61 -12.43 9.19 7.44
CA SER A 61 -12.71 8.89 8.85
C SER A 61 -13.17 7.44 9.05
N ALA A 62 -14.04 6.90 8.18
CA ALA A 62 -14.51 5.53 8.25
C ALA A 62 -13.44 4.49 7.87
N CYS A 63 -12.53 4.80 6.95
CA CYS A 63 -11.42 3.91 6.58
C CYS A 63 -10.31 3.86 7.64
N TRP A 64 -10.21 4.87 8.48
CA TRP A 64 -9.08 5.09 9.38
C TRP A 64 -9.39 4.85 10.85
N ASN A 65 -10.65 4.75 11.24
CA ASN A 65 -11.06 4.38 12.60
C ASN A 65 -10.95 2.86 12.83
N LYS A 66 -11.30 2.37 14.03
CA LYS A 66 -11.31 0.93 14.42
C LYS A 66 -11.87 -0.03 13.36
N GLN A 67 -12.57 0.50 12.37
CA GLN A 67 -13.12 -0.23 11.22
C GLN A 67 -12.10 -0.53 10.12
N ALA A 68 -11.04 0.27 9.98
CA ALA A 68 -9.98 -0.01 9.00
C ALA A 68 -9.38 -1.40 9.21
N GLU A 69 -9.41 -1.94 10.42
CA GLU A 69 -8.94 -3.28 10.70
C GLU A 69 -9.98 -4.36 10.38
N ALA A 70 -11.24 -4.13 10.67
CA ALA A 70 -12.30 -5.04 10.23
C ALA A 70 -12.32 -5.12 8.70
N ASP A 71 -12.17 -3.99 8.01
CA ASP A 71 -12.02 -3.92 6.55
C ASP A 71 -10.73 -4.63 6.09
N ALA A 72 -9.59 -4.39 6.72
CA ALA A 72 -8.32 -5.04 6.37
C ALA A 72 -8.37 -6.55 6.60
N SER A 73 -9.02 -7.02 7.68
CA SER A 73 -9.20 -8.46 7.91
C SER A 73 -10.13 -9.09 6.88
N HIS A 74 -11.19 -8.39 6.48
CA HIS A 74 -12.11 -8.79 5.43
C HIS A 74 -11.41 -8.86 4.07
N PHE A 75 -10.65 -7.83 3.68
CA PHE A 75 -9.86 -7.86 2.45
C PHE A 75 -8.75 -8.92 2.48
N ARG A 76 -8.16 -9.23 3.64
CA ARG A 76 -7.25 -10.38 3.78
C ARG A 76 -7.94 -11.72 3.52
N ALA A 77 -9.19 -11.88 3.94
CA ALA A 77 -9.96 -13.07 3.60
C ALA A 77 -10.25 -13.12 2.09
N LEU A 78 -10.60 -11.98 1.50
CA LEU A 78 -10.87 -11.84 0.07
C LEU A 78 -9.63 -12.13 -0.79
N THR A 79 -8.41 -11.79 -0.33
CA THR A 79 -7.16 -12.14 -1.04
C THR A 79 -6.95 -13.65 -1.19
N ARG A 80 -7.58 -14.45 -0.34
CA ARG A 80 -7.49 -15.92 -0.36
C ARG A 80 -8.65 -16.57 -1.12
N SER A 81 -9.67 -15.82 -1.50
CA SER A 81 -10.81 -16.31 -2.27
C SER A 81 -10.41 -16.53 -3.74
N LYS A 82 -11.12 -17.44 -4.44
CA LYS A 82 -10.83 -17.73 -5.84
C LYS A 82 -11.14 -16.56 -6.79
N SER A 83 -12.20 -15.82 -6.50
CA SER A 83 -12.66 -14.71 -7.35
C SER A 83 -11.98 -13.39 -7.05
N HIS A 84 -11.44 -13.23 -5.84
CA HIS A 84 -10.96 -11.95 -5.29
C HIS A 84 -12.02 -10.83 -5.36
N VAL A 85 -13.27 -11.16 -5.64
CA VAL A 85 -14.40 -10.24 -5.71
C VAL A 85 -15.55 -10.76 -4.87
N GLU A 86 -16.19 -9.88 -4.11
CA GLU A 86 -17.34 -10.16 -3.27
C GLU A 86 -18.46 -9.18 -3.57
N LEU A 87 -19.69 -9.68 -3.59
CA LEU A 87 -20.91 -8.88 -3.70
C LEU A 87 -21.62 -8.84 -2.36
N VAL A 88 -21.90 -7.65 -1.87
CA VAL A 88 -22.58 -7.43 -0.59
C VAL A 88 -23.84 -6.64 -0.83
N THR A 89 -24.95 -7.14 -0.32
CA THR A 89 -26.24 -6.44 -0.34
C THR A 89 -26.67 -6.18 1.09
N ALA A 90 -27.01 -4.92 1.38
CA ALA A 90 -27.49 -4.52 2.69
C ALA A 90 -28.85 -5.17 2.99
N GLU A 91 -28.89 -6.06 3.97
CA GLU A 91 -30.13 -6.43 4.60
C GLU A 91 -30.46 -5.45 5.75
N PRO A 92 -31.63 -4.78 5.73
CA PRO A 92 -31.94 -3.72 6.71
C PRO A 92 -31.87 -4.14 8.18
N ARG A 93 -31.95 -5.43 8.47
CA ARG A 93 -31.93 -5.97 9.85
C ARG A 93 -30.53 -6.29 10.37
N GLN A 94 -29.57 -6.67 9.52
CA GLN A 94 -28.20 -7.00 9.91
C GLN A 94 -27.28 -5.78 9.94
N GLY A 95 -27.59 -4.74 9.14
CA GLY A 95 -26.76 -3.55 9.02
C GLY A 95 -26.70 -2.66 10.26
N ARG A 96 -27.70 -2.75 11.15
CA ARG A 96 -27.76 -1.87 12.34
C ARG A 96 -26.72 -2.18 13.42
N GLN A 97 -26.09 -3.35 13.40
CA GLN A 97 -25.10 -3.75 14.40
C GLN A 97 -23.65 -3.69 13.87
N ASN A 98 -23.46 -3.49 12.57
CA ASN A 98 -22.13 -3.38 11.97
C ASN A 98 -21.75 -1.91 11.82
N PRO A 99 -20.71 -1.45 12.51
CA PRO A 99 -20.25 -0.06 12.43
C PRO A 99 -19.89 0.41 11.00
N TYR A 100 -19.37 -0.48 10.15
CA TYR A 100 -19.10 -0.19 8.73
C TYR A 100 -20.38 0.26 7.99
N TRP A 101 -21.50 -0.45 8.22
CA TRP A 101 -22.80 -0.08 7.67
C TRP A 101 -23.29 1.24 8.21
N GLN A 102 -23.14 1.47 9.52
CA GLN A 102 -23.61 2.69 10.16
C GLN A 102 -22.86 3.94 9.71
N ASN A 103 -21.54 3.84 9.53
CA ASN A 103 -20.70 5.01 9.29
C ASN A 103 -20.41 5.28 7.82
N LEU A 104 -20.45 4.28 6.94
CA LEU A 104 -20.16 4.44 5.53
C LEU A 104 -21.38 4.24 4.62
N LEU A 105 -22.15 3.19 4.85
CA LEU A 105 -23.22 2.81 3.92
C LEU A 105 -24.54 3.52 4.21
N LEU A 106 -24.94 3.66 5.47
CA LEU A 106 -26.20 4.31 5.84
C LEU A 106 -26.17 5.83 5.56
N PRO A 107 -25.14 6.60 5.90
CA PRO A 107 -25.10 8.02 5.56
C PRO A 107 -25.15 8.29 4.05
N GLY A 108 -24.52 7.42 3.25
CA GLY A 108 -24.52 7.50 1.78
C GLY A 108 -25.75 6.86 1.11
N PHE A 109 -26.66 6.24 1.84
CA PHE A 109 -27.81 5.46 1.31
C PHE A 109 -27.38 4.32 0.36
N TRP A 110 -26.15 3.80 0.50
CA TRP A 110 -25.63 2.72 -0.35
C TRP A 110 -26.26 1.39 0.06
N ARG A 111 -26.88 0.68 -0.90
CA ARG A 111 -27.54 -0.61 -0.67
C ARG A 111 -26.74 -1.80 -1.15
N HIS A 112 -25.96 -1.59 -2.19
CA HIS A 112 -25.23 -2.66 -2.84
C HIS A 112 -23.77 -2.26 -2.96
N GLU A 113 -22.90 -3.20 -2.63
CA GLU A 113 -21.47 -3.01 -2.67
C GLU A 113 -20.82 -4.17 -3.43
N MET A 114 -19.83 -3.85 -4.24
CA MET A 114 -18.92 -4.82 -4.87
C MET A 114 -17.50 -4.50 -4.41
N ARG A 115 -16.86 -5.46 -3.75
CA ARG A 115 -15.52 -5.37 -3.21
C ARG A 115 -14.58 -6.25 -4.00
N ALA A 116 -13.39 -5.74 -4.34
CA ALA A 116 -12.36 -6.52 -5.00
C ALA A 116 -11.00 -6.30 -4.36
N ALA A 117 -10.27 -7.40 -4.12
CA ALA A 117 -8.86 -7.37 -3.76
C ALA A 117 -8.02 -7.47 -5.03
N VAL A 118 -7.12 -6.52 -5.23
CA VAL A 118 -6.22 -6.46 -6.39
C VAL A 118 -4.98 -7.29 -6.09
N VAL A 119 -5.06 -8.59 -6.41
CA VAL A 119 -4.04 -9.59 -6.08
C VAL A 119 -3.29 -10.01 -7.34
N ASP A 120 -1.97 -10.12 -7.25
CA ASP A 120 -1.14 -10.62 -8.34
C ASP A 120 -1.05 -12.16 -8.35
N GLY A 121 -0.43 -12.73 -9.39
CA GLY A 121 -0.25 -14.16 -9.55
C GLY A 121 0.65 -14.85 -8.49
N HIS A 122 1.25 -14.08 -7.58
CA HIS A 122 2.07 -14.54 -6.46
C HIS A 122 1.36 -14.39 -5.10
N GLY A 123 0.12 -13.89 -5.11
CA GLY A 123 -0.68 -13.70 -3.91
C GLY A 123 -0.41 -12.39 -3.15
N TYR A 124 0.37 -11.46 -3.70
CA TYR A 124 0.52 -10.13 -3.12
C TYR A 124 -0.68 -9.25 -3.44
N CYS A 125 -1.29 -8.67 -2.41
CA CYS A 125 -2.38 -7.72 -2.57
C CYS A 125 -1.84 -6.30 -2.69
N TRP A 126 -1.94 -5.74 -3.90
CA TRP A 126 -1.45 -4.40 -4.24
C TRP A 126 -2.48 -3.29 -4.02
N GLY A 127 -3.74 -3.67 -3.79
CA GLY A 127 -4.78 -2.69 -3.58
C GLY A 127 -6.17 -3.30 -3.41
N SER A 128 -7.17 -2.43 -3.38
CA SER A 128 -8.57 -2.80 -3.41
C SER A 128 -9.39 -1.82 -4.23
N ILE A 129 -10.50 -2.31 -4.76
CA ILE A 129 -11.53 -1.50 -5.44
C ILE A 129 -12.86 -1.80 -4.77
N THR A 130 -13.59 -0.76 -4.39
CA THR A 130 -14.93 -0.89 -3.83
C THR A 130 -15.87 0.01 -4.62
N ALA A 131 -16.95 -0.55 -5.15
CA ALA A 131 -17.99 0.16 -5.88
C ALA A 131 -19.33 0.05 -5.16
N PHE A 132 -20.13 1.09 -5.22
CA PHE A 132 -21.41 1.21 -4.52
C PHE A 132 -22.54 1.55 -5.51
N ARG A 133 -23.73 1.00 -5.26
CA ARG A 133 -25.00 1.37 -5.91
C ARG A 133 -26.08 1.68 -4.89
N ASN A 134 -26.82 2.72 -5.15
CA ASN A 134 -27.92 3.18 -4.29
C ASN A 134 -29.30 2.65 -4.73
N GLY A 135 -29.44 2.35 -6.01
CA GLY A 135 -30.72 1.99 -6.62
C GLY A 135 -31.20 0.57 -6.33
N GLN A 136 -32.28 0.17 -7.01
CA GLN A 136 -32.85 -1.18 -6.94
C GLN A 136 -32.06 -2.23 -7.76
N ARG A 137 -30.95 -1.85 -8.38
CA ARG A 137 -30.13 -2.73 -9.22
C ARG A 137 -28.89 -3.20 -8.48
N PRO A 138 -28.90 -4.40 -7.87
CA PRO A 138 -27.71 -4.96 -7.24
C PRO A 138 -26.63 -5.25 -8.28
N PHE A 139 -25.39 -5.32 -7.81
CA PHE A 139 -24.31 -5.94 -8.59
C PHE A 139 -24.65 -7.43 -8.78
N ARG A 140 -24.30 -7.97 -9.95
CA ARG A 140 -24.55 -9.38 -10.32
C ARG A 140 -23.23 -10.11 -10.49
N GLU A 141 -23.26 -11.44 -10.48
CA GLU A 141 -22.07 -12.27 -10.73
C GLU A 141 -21.32 -11.93 -12.03
N ARG A 142 -22.03 -11.51 -13.07
CA ARG A 142 -21.41 -11.02 -14.31
C ARG A 142 -20.57 -9.74 -14.09
N ASP A 143 -20.99 -8.86 -13.19
CA ASP A 143 -20.30 -7.61 -12.85
C ASP A 143 -19.01 -7.96 -12.09
N ALA A 144 -19.11 -8.89 -11.13
CA ALA A 144 -17.96 -9.44 -10.40
C ALA A 144 -16.99 -10.16 -11.34
N ALA A 145 -17.47 -11.00 -12.24
CA ALA A 145 -16.64 -11.69 -13.22
C ALA A 145 -15.95 -10.71 -14.19
N THR A 146 -16.62 -9.60 -14.53
CA THR A 146 -16.04 -8.56 -15.39
C THR A 146 -14.88 -7.87 -14.67
N LEU A 147 -15.05 -7.44 -13.42
CA LEU A 147 -13.96 -6.85 -12.63
C LEU A 147 -12.84 -7.88 -12.38
N GLY A 148 -13.19 -9.12 -12.04
CA GLY A 148 -12.23 -10.18 -11.73
C GLY A 148 -11.23 -10.45 -12.86
N ARG A 149 -11.63 -10.32 -14.15
CA ARG A 149 -10.71 -10.48 -15.28
C ARG A 149 -9.63 -9.41 -15.38
N GLU A 150 -9.89 -8.22 -14.86
CA GLU A 150 -8.95 -7.09 -14.94
C GLU A 150 -8.00 -7.00 -13.72
N LEU A 151 -8.29 -7.69 -12.62
CA LEU A 151 -7.54 -7.55 -11.37
C LEU A 151 -6.05 -7.84 -11.53
N LEU A 152 -5.67 -8.86 -12.31
CA LEU A 152 -4.26 -9.18 -12.54
C LEU A 152 -3.54 -8.07 -13.31
N GLN A 153 -4.20 -7.45 -14.28
CA GLN A 153 -3.63 -6.34 -15.03
C GLN A 153 -3.49 -5.10 -14.14
N ILE A 154 -4.51 -4.78 -13.36
CA ILE A 154 -4.47 -3.67 -12.40
C ILE A 154 -3.36 -3.91 -11.36
N ALA A 155 -3.22 -5.14 -10.83
CA ALA A 155 -2.16 -5.50 -9.91
C ALA A 155 -0.77 -5.29 -10.51
N ALA A 156 -0.56 -5.70 -11.77
CA ALA A 156 0.70 -5.50 -12.47
C ALA A 156 1.02 -4.00 -12.70
N GLN A 157 0.02 -3.19 -12.99
CA GLN A 157 0.18 -1.75 -13.14
C GLN A 157 0.48 -1.07 -11.80
N LEU A 158 -0.26 -1.42 -10.74
CA LEU A 158 -0.03 -0.85 -9.40
C LEU A 158 1.35 -1.22 -8.85
N SER A 159 1.76 -2.49 -8.99
CA SER A 159 3.08 -2.93 -8.54
C SER A 159 4.21 -2.18 -9.23
N ARG A 160 4.08 -1.92 -10.54
CA ARG A 160 5.03 -1.12 -11.31
C ARG A 160 5.00 0.34 -10.88
N ALA A 161 3.81 0.95 -10.82
CA ALA A 161 3.67 2.35 -10.42
C ALA A 161 4.22 2.62 -9.00
N MET A 162 4.18 1.60 -8.11
CA MET A 162 4.76 1.71 -6.78
C MET A 162 6.29 1.76 -6.80
N VAL A 163 6.94 1.03 -7.71
CA VAL A 163 8.41 0.93 -7.73
C VAL A 163 9.06 1.86 -8.75
N ASP A 164 8.35 2.22 -9.83
CA ASP A 164 8.87 3.06 -10.88
C ASP A 164 8.64 4.55 -10.57
N GLY A 165 9.62 5.39 -10.84
CA GLY A 165 9.51 6.85 -10.74
C GLY A 165 10.80 7.53 -10.33
N PRO A 166 10.93 8.84 -10.63
CA PRO A 166 12.09 9.63 -10.22
C PRO A 166 12.17 9.73 -8.69
N VAL A 167 13.40 9.85 -8.19
CA VAL A 167 13.68 9.95 -6.76
C VAL A 167 14.35 11.28 -6.47
N ALA A 168 13.86 12.01 -5.49
CA ALA A 168 14.51 13.20 -4.96
C ALA A 168 15.41 12.84 -3.77
N SER A 169 16.42 13.67 -3.50
CA SER A 169 17.32 13.49 -2.35
C SER A 169 16.58 13.54 -1.02
N LEU A 170 17.00 12.70 -0.08
CA LEU A 170 16.39 12.53 1.24
C LEU A 170 17.20 13.22 2.34
N PRO A 171 16.55 13.64 3.44
CA PRO A 171 17.23 13.88 4.70
C PRO A 171 17.89 12.58 5.18
N ALA A 172 19.14 12.67 5.62
CA ALA A 172 19.89 11.50 6.10
C ALA A 172 19.33 10.90 7.41
N ASN A 173 18.54 11.65 8.16
CA ASN A 173 18.15 11.30 9.51
C ASN A 173 16.69 10.87 9.61
N ALA A 174 16.44 9.75 10.27
CA ALA A 174 15.11 9.36 10.71
C ALA A 174 14.62 10.30 11.83
N ALA A 175 13.30 10.31 12.03
CA ALA A 175 12.65 11.09 13.07
C ALA A 175 11.65 10.22 13.84
N SER A 176 11.32 10.66 15.06
CA SER A 176 10.32 10.01 15.89
C SER A 176 9.04 10.82 15.94
N LEU A 177 7.91 10.10 15.89
CA LEU A 177 6.57 10.59 16.08
C LEU A 177 5.95 9.83 17.24
N TRP A 178 5.10 10.47 17.99
CA TRP A 178 4.34 9.85 19.06
C TRP A 178 2.86 10.06 18.82
N LEU A 179 2.11 8.98 18.80
CA LEU A 179 0.68 8.98 18.49
C LEU A 179 -0.11 8.48 19.70
N SER A 180 -1.34 8.97 19.86
CA SER A 180 -2.34 8.38 20.75
C SER A 180 -2.81 7.04 20.23
N ASP A 181 -3.57 6.31 21.03
CA ASP A 181 -4.23 5.06 20.63
C ASP A 181 -5.26 5.25 19.50
N ASP A 182 -5.72 6.48 19.28
CA ASP A 182 -6.63 6.84 18.18
C ASP A 182 -5.89 7.34 16.93
N GLY A 183 -4.55 7.38 16.97
CA GLY A 183 -3.70 7.78 15.84
C GLY A 183 -3.49 9.29 15.70
N GLU A 184 -3.85 10.07 16.72
CA GLU A 184 -3.56 11.51 16.74
C GLU A 184 -2.09 11.76 17.06
N LEU A 185 -1.48 12.69 16.34
CA LEU A 185 -0.08 13.08 16.57
C LEU A 185 0.03 13.91 17.84
N LEU A 186 0.63 13.33 18.90
CA LEU A 186 0.86 14.00 20.17
C LEU A 186 2.15 14.80 20.17
N PHE A 187 3.24 14.19 19.70
CA PHE A 187 4.58 14.81 19.69
C PHE A 187 5.34 14.43 18.43
N THR A 188 6.15 15.37 17.95
CA THR A 188 7.12 15.12 16.86
C THR A 188 8.29 16.07 16.96
N THR A 189 9.42 15.66 16.39
CA THR A 189 10.59 16.54 16.21
C THR A 189 10.38 17.46 15.00
N PRO A 190 11.15 18.58 14.85
CA PRO A 190 11.13 19.37 13.63
C PRO A 190 11.38 18.52 12.37
N THR A 191 12.37 17.62 12.39
CA THR A 191 12.64 16.65 11.32
C THR A 191 11.44 15.74 11.04
N GLY A 192 10.69 15.34 12.06
CA GLY A 192 9.47 14.53 11.89
C GLY A 192 8.37 15.31 11.18
N ARG A 193 8.24 16.60 11.43
CA ARG A 193 7.30 17.47 10.70
C ARG A 193 7.68 17.57 9.22
N ASP A 194 8.97 17.69 8.90
CA ASP A 194 9.45 17.71 7.52
C ASP A 194 9.14 16.39 6.81
N TRP A 195 9.32 15.25 7.49
CA TRP A 195 8.95 13.94 6.97
C TRP A 195 7.46 13.82 6.71
N LEU A 196 6.60 14.29 7.61
CA LEU A 196 5.15 14.30 7.41
C LEU A 196 4.75 15.14 6.19
N GLY A 197 5.40 16.29 5.98
CA GLY A 197 5.22 17.09 4.78
C GLY A 197 5.56 16.34 3.49
N ARG A 198 6.59 15.50 3.52
CA ARG A 198 6.99 14.66 2.37
C ARG A 198 6.04 13.51 2.07
N LEU A 199 5.23 13.09 3.03
CA LEU A 199 4.16 12.10 2.80
C LEU A 199 3.00 12.69 2.00
N GLN A 200 2.81 14.00 2.03
CA GLN A 200 1.72 14.65 1.28
C GLN A 200 1.95 14.54 -0.22
N THR A 201 0.86 14.42 -0.95
CA THR A 201 0.85 14.46 -2.41
C THR A 201 -0.14 15.51 -2.89
N PRO A 202 0.09 16.15 -4.04
CA PRO A 202 -0.89 17.06 -4.62
C PRO A 202 -2.27 16.38 -4.73
N GLY A 203 -3.30 17.04 -4.18
CA GLY A 203 -4.66 16.50 -4.15
C GLY A 203 -4.99 15.60 -2.95
N MET A 204 -4.03 15.34 -2.05
CA MET A 204 -4.23 14.49 -0.86
C MET A 204 -3.61 15.12 0.41
N PRO A 205 -4.14 16.23 0.91
CA PRO A 205 -3.56 16.92 2.05
C PRO A 205 -3.60 16.12 3.36
N GLN A 206 -4.51 15.13 3.47
CA GLN A 206 -4.66 14.31 4.67
C GLN A 206 -3.93 12.96 4.59
N ARG A 207 -3.12 12.72 3.54
CA ARG A 207 -2.44 11.44 3.32
C ARG A 207 -1.58 11.00 4.49
N ALA A 208 -0.80 11.90 5.08
CA ALA A 208 0.04 11.58 6.23
C ALA A 208 -0.79 11.12 7.43
N GLN A 209 -1.83 11.87 7.79
CA GLN A 209 -2.72 11.51 8.89
C GLN A 209 -3.37 10.16 8.68
N ALA A 210 -3.81 9.93 7.48
CA ALA A 210 -4.41 8.71 7.03
C ALA A 210 -3.49 7.50 7.23
N ILE A 211 -2.25 7.58 6.79
CA ILE A 211 -1.24 6.51 6.94
C ILE A 211 -0.94 6.27 8.42
N LEU A 212 -0.80 7.33 9.23
CA LEU A 212 -0.54 7.20 10.65
C LEU A 212 -1.70 6.50 11.38
N ALA A 213 -2.94 6.88 11.11
CA ALA A 213 -4.11 6.24 11.71
C ALA A 213 -4.21 4.75 11.32
N ALA A 214 -3.96 4.39 10.05
CA ALA A 214 -3.94 3.01 9.61
C ALA A 214 -2.82 2.20 10.25
N LEU A 215 -1.63 2.80 10.41
CA LEU A 215 -0.50 2.19 11.10
C LEU A 215 -0.84 1.95 12.58
N THR A 216 -1.43 2.93 13.25
CA THR A 216 -1.90 2.82 14.65
C THR A 216 -2.90 1.68 14.81
N ALA A 217 -3.94 1.66 13.99
CA ALA A 217 -4.95 0.60 14.02
C ALA A 217 -4.31 -0.79 13.84
N ARG A 218 -3.34 -0.90 12.93
CA ARG A 218 -2.62 -2.14 12.69
C ARG A 218 -1.75 -2.57 13.86
N VAL A 219 -0.99 -1.64 14.47
CA VAL A 219 -0.15 -1.93 15.65
C VAL A 219 -1.02 -2.38 16.83
N THR A 220 -2.12 -1.68 17.09
CA THR A 220 -3.06 -2.00 18.17
C THR A 220 -3.65 -3.39 18.00
N ALA A 221 -4.04 -3.73 16.80
CA ALA A 221 -4.62 -5.03 16.52
C ALA A 221 -3.60 -6.18 16.54
N ASP A 222 -2.37 -5.96 16.06
CA ASP A 222 -1.32 -6.98 16.20
C ASP A 222 -0.97 -7.21 17.67
N ALA A 223 -0.96 -6.16 18.50
CA ALA A 223 -0.78 -6.28 19.94
C ALA A 223 -1.91 -7.08 20.60
N ALA A 224 -3.17 -6.83 20.25
CA ALA A 224 -4.32 -7.57 20.76
C ALA A 224 -4.30 -9.06 20.38
N ARG A 225 -3.79 -9.41 19.19
CA ARG A 225 -3.65 -10.81 18.72
C ARG A 225 -2.49 -11.55 19.33
N SER A 226 -1.41 -10.87 19.65
CA SER A 226 -0.19 -11.50 20.17
C SER A 226 -0.36 -12.03 21.61
N GLY A 227 -1.37 -11.55 22.33
CA GLY A 227 -1.62 -11.97 23.72
C GLY A 227 -0.41 -11.72 24.62
N GLN A 228 -0.40 -12.33 25.82
CA GLN A 228 0.71 -12.23 26.78
C GLN A 228 1.96 -13.06 26.38
N ALA A 229 1.97 -13.75 25.24
CA ALA A 229 2.98 -14.77 24.91
C ALA A 229 4.18 -14.30 24.07
N GLY A 230 4.26 -13.02 23.69
CA GLY A 230 5.41 -12.51 22.92
C GLY A 230 5.44 -10.99 22.78
N SER A 231 6.63 -10.41 22.65
CA SER A 231 6.76 -8.99 22.36
C SER A 231 6.11 -8.69 21.00
N PRO A 232 5.21 -7.70 20.90
CA PRO A 232 4.60 -7.34 19.63
C PRO A 232 5.69 -6.93 18.64
N ARG A 233 5.59 -7.42 17.40
CA ARG A 233 6.55 -7.06 16.36
C ARG A 233 6.21 -5.68 15.80
N PRO A 234 7.23 -4.83 15.53
CA PRO A 234 6.98 -3.55 14.87
C PRO A 234 6.29 -3.74 13.53
N VAL A 235 5.29 -2.90 13.27
CA VAL A 235 4.64 -2.82 11.96
C VAL A 235 5.41 -1.86 11.08
N SER A 236 5.82 -2.30 9.90
CA SER A 236 6.57 -1.47 8.94
C SER A 236 5.74 -1.20 7.71
N VAL A 237 5.63 0.06 7.34
CA VAL A 237 4.97 0.53 6.11
C VAL A 237 5.99 1.19 5.22
N ARG A 238 6.02 0.82 3.97
CA ARG A 238 6.89 1.37 2.93
C ARG A 238 6.04 2.05 1.89
N LEU A 239 6.41 3.25 1.52
CA LEU A 239 5.68 4.04 0.53
C LEU A 239 6.59 5.04 -0.17
N ARG A 240 6.12 5.55 -1.29
CA ARG A 240 6.76 6.69 -1.94
C ARG A 240 6.16 7.99 -1.44
N GLY A 241 7.01 8.92 -1.08
CA GLY A 241 6.64 10.29 -0.77
C GLY A 241 6.24 11.08 -2.01
N GLY A 242 5.74 12.30 -1.83
CA GLY A 242 5.26 13.16 -2.92
C GLY A 242 6.32 13.53 -3.97
N GLN A 243 7.61 13.34 -3.65
CA GLN A 243 8.74 13.58 -4.55
C GLN A 243 9.40 12.27 -5.06
N GLY A 244 8.72 11.13 -4.90
CA GLY A 244 9.15 9.83 -5.38
C GLY A 244 10.12 9.06 -4.50
N GLN A 245 10.59 9.64 -3.39
CA GLN A 245 11.52 9.00 -2.46
C GLN A 245 10.86 7.85 -1.67
N TRP A 246 11.63 6.82 -1.37
CA TRP A 246 11.17 5.74 -0.52
C TRP A 246 11.24 6.13 0.96
N ILE A 247 10.10 6.06 1.63
CA ILE A 247 9.93 6.36 3.04
C ILE A 247 9.48 5.08 3.75
N VAL A 248 10.01 4.82 4.93
CA VAL A 248 9.56 3.77 5.83
C VAL A 248 9.05 4.37 7.12
N LEU A 249 7.94 3.84 7.61
CA LEU A 249 7.43 4.07 8.95
C LEU A 249 7.49 2.74 9.71
N HIS A 250 8.06 2.76 10.91
CA HIS A 250 8.04 1.64 11.84
C HIS A 250 7.20 2.03 13.05
N GLY A 251 6.05 1.42 13.22
CA GLY A 251 5.17 1.64 14.35
C GLY A 251 5.28 0.52 15.39
N GLU A 252 5.36 0.89 16.66
CA GLU A 252 5.43 -0.03 17.78
C GLU A 252 4.58 0.48 18.94
N ARG A 253 3.88 -0.44 19.62
CA ARG A 253 3.15 -0.06 20.84
C ARG A 253 4.12 0.21 21.95
N VAL A 254 3.93 1.33 22.63
CA VAL A 254 4.71 1.72 23.79
C VAL A 254 3.83 1.58 25.03
N ILE A 255 4.38 0.89 26.02
CA ILE A 255 3.79 0.78 27.36
C ILE A 255 4.35 1.94 28.17
N ALA A 256 3.50 2.82 28.60
CA ALA A 256 3.91 4.00 29.34
C ALA A 256 4.24 3.65 30.79
N LEU A 257 5.08 4.49 31.40
CA LEU A 257 5.32 4.45 32.85
C LEU A 257 4.10 4.95 33.60
N PRO A 258 3.93 4.63 34.89
CA PRO A 258 2.81 5.08 35.69
C PRO A 258 2.59 6.60 35.59
N GLY A 259 1.38 7.04 35.27
CA GLY A 259 1.00 8.44 35.12
C GLY A 259 1.13 9.02 33.70
N VAL A 260 1.57 8.22 32.73
CA VAL A 260 1.61 8.59 31.31
C VAL A 260 0.65 7.68 30.54
N ALA A 261 -0.02 8.21 29.51
CA ALA A 261 -0.88 7.38 28.67
C ALA A 261 -0.04 6.49 27.75
N ASP A 262 -0.51 5.28 27.50
CA ASP A 262 0.01 4.40 26.44
C ASP A 262 -0.13 5.07 25.08
N GLY A 263 0.63 4.61 24.09
CA GLY A 263 0.56 5.15 22.75
C GLY A 263 1.37 4.36 21.75
N ILE A 264 1.52 4.93 20.56
CA ILE A 264 2.28 4.35 19.48
C ILE A 264 3.50 5.21 19.18
N SER A 265 4.68 4.61 19.28
CA SER A 265 5.91 5.21 18.77
C SER A 265 6.04 4.89 17.29
N VAL A 266 6.32 5.90 16.47
CA VAL A 266 6.59 5.72 15.04
C VAL A 266 7.94 6.34 14.71
N VAL A 267 8.82 5.53 14.13
CA VAL A 267 10.05 6.03 13.51
C VAL A 267 9.79 6.18 12.01
N ILE A 268 9.99 7.39 11.50
CA ILE A 268 9.86 7.72 10.07
C ILE A 268 11.22 8.13 9.51
N GLY A 269 11.55 7.64 8.32
CA GLY A 269 12.84 7.97 7.71
C GLY A 269 12.99 7.39 6.30
N PRO A 270 14.20 7.51 5.72
CA PRO A 270 14.48 6.93 4.41
C PRO A 270 14.43 5.39 4.49
N ALA A 271 13.78 4.79 3.52
CA ALA A 271 13.75 3.32 3.42
C ALA A 271 15.01 2.82 2.72
N GLY A 272 15.86 2.11 3.44
CA GLY A 272 17.05 1.48 2.87
C GLY A 272 16.75 0.30 1.93
N PRO A 273 17.75 -0.15 1.14
CA PRO A 273 17.62 -1.23 0.15
C PRO A 273 17.01 -2.52 0.71
N ALA A 274 17.44 -2.95 1.88
CA ALA A 274 16.94 -4.17 2.52
C ALA A 274 15.43 -4.09 2.83
N CYS A 275 14.93 -2.89 3.12
CA CYS A 275 13.53 -2.65 3.43
C CYS A 275 12.64 -2.72 2.19
N VAL A 276 13.12 -2.20 1.04
CA VAL A 276 12.34 -2.08 -0.20
C VAL A 276 12.53 -3.28 -1.13
N LEU A 277 13.64 -4.00 -1.04
CA LEU A 277 13.95 -5.15 -1.89
C LEU A 277 12.82 -6.18 -1.99
N PRO A 278 12.08 -6.54 -0.92
CA PRO A 278 10.93 -7.45 -1.04
C PRO A 278 9.83 -6.92 -1.95
N LEU A 279 9.55 -5.60 -1.93
CA LEU A 279 8.57 -4.96 -2.81
C LEU A 279 9.05 -4.96 -4.27
N LEU A 280 10.31 -4.59 -4.50
CA LEU A 280 10.93 -4.63 -5.83
C LEU A 280 10.89 -6.06 -6.39
N ALA A 281 11.25 -7.04 -5.55
CA ALA A 281 11.23 -8.45 -5.95
C ALA A 281 9.83 -8.92 -6.35
N ALA A 282 8.80 -8.52 -5.62
CA ALA A 282 7.42 -8.80 -5.97
C ALA A 282 7.00 -8.10 -7.27
N ALA A 283 7.26 -6.78 -7.40
CA ALA A 283 6.87 -5.99 -8.57
C ALA A 283 7.53 -6.49 -9.86
N TYR A 284 8.81 -6.87 -9.81
CA TYR A 284 9.57 -7.39 -10.95
C TYR A 284 9.53 -8.93 -11.08
N ARG A 285 8.72 -9.60 -10.24
CA ARG A 285 8.57 -11.06 -10.25
C ARG A 285 9.89 -11.82 -10.13
N LEU A 286 10.77 -11.33 -9.23
CA LEU A 286 12.04 -12.00 -8.98
C LEU A 286 11.80 -13.26 -8.15
N THR A 287 12.43 -14.35 -8.56
CA THR A 287 12.46 -15.59 -7.78
C THR A 287 13.27 -15.42 -6.48
N GLY A 288 13.16 -16.35 -5.54
CA GLY A 288 13.96 -16.34 -4.32
C GLY A 288 15.46 -16.25 -4.60
N ARG A 289 15.97 -17.02 -5.57
CA ARG A 289 17.37 -17.01 -5.97
C ARG A 289 17.81 -15.73 -6.67
N GLU A 290 16.97 -15.16 -7.54
CA GLU A 290 17.25 -13.87 -8.16
C GLU A 290 17.30 -12.75 -7.11
N ARG A 291 16.42 -12.77 -6.09
CA ARG A 291 16.45 -11.82 -4.97
C ARG A 291 17.73 -11.92 -4.15
N GLU A 292 18.22 -13.13 -3.87
CA GLU A 292 19.50 -13.34 -3.18
C GLU A 292 20.68 -12.78 -3.99
N VAL A 293 20.66 -12.97 -5.33
CA VAL A 293 21.67 -12.41 -6.24
C VAL A 293 21.60 -10.88 -6.25
N VAL A 294 20.41 -10.28 -6.36
CA VAL A 294 20.21 -8.82 -6.28
C VAL A 294 20.71 -8.28 -4.93
N SER A 295 20.42 -8.94 -3.82
CA SER A 295 20.93 -8.55 -2.51
C SER A 295 22.48 -8.54 -2.47
N GLY A 296 23.11 -9.52 -3.11
CA GLY A 296 24.56 -9.56 -3.27
C GLY A 296 25.11 -8.40 -4.13
N VAL A 297 24.41 -8.03 -5.22
CA VAL A 297 24.78 -6.90 -6.07
C VAL A 297 24.70 -5.59 -5.27
N LEU A 298 23.63 -5.38 -4.53
CA LEU A 298 23.44 -4.19 -3.68
C LEU A 298 24.48 -4.09 -2.56
N ALA A 299 24.95 -5.23 -2.04
CA ALA A 299 26.05 -5.30 -1.08
C ALA A 299 27.45 -5.11 -1.74
N GLY A 300 27.51 -4.84 -3.04
CA GLY A 300 28.78 -4.65 -3.76
C GLY A 300 29.59 -5.92 -4.00
N LEU A 301 29.03 -7.12 -3.75
CA LEU A 301 29.76 -8.40 -3.88
C LEU A 301 30.03 -8.71 -5.36
N SER A 302 31.23 -9.17 -5.68
CA SER A 302 31.56 -9.71 -7.01
C SER A 302 30.79 -10.98 -7.34
N THR A 303 30.70 -11.37 -8.61
CA THR A 303 30.05 -12.63 -9.06
C THR A 303 30.64 -13.85 -8.32
N ARG A 304 31.96 -13.87 -8.08
CA ARG A 304 32.65 -14.94 -7.36
C ARG A 304 32.23 -14.97 -5.88
N GLN A 305 32.10 -13.81 -5.23
CA GLN A 305 31.64 -13.72 -3.83
C GLN A 305 30.17 -14.11 -3.69
N ILE A 306 29.30 -13.71 -4.63
CA ILE A 306 27.89 -14.15 -4.66
C ILE A 306 27.81 -15.67 -4.83
N SER A 307 28.58 -16.23 -5.76
CA SER A 307 28.68 -17.67 -6.01
C SER A 307 29.07 -18.44 -4.74
N ALA A 308 30.13 -17.99 -4.06
CA ALA A 308 30.57 -18.59 -2.81
C ALA A 308 29.51 -18.48 -1.69
N ARG A 309 28.85 -17.32 -1.54
CA ARG A 309 27.83 -17.07 -0.53
C ARG A 309 26.55 -17.90 -0.73
N LEU A 310 26.17 -18.13 -1.99
CA LEU A 310 24.95 -18.86 -2.34
C LEU A 310 25.20 -20.35 -2.60
N HIS A 311 26.45 -20.80 -2.53
CA HIS A 311 26.87 -22.18 -2.81
C HIS A 311 26.43 -22.66 -4.22
N ILE A 312 26.61 -21.81 -5.23
CA ILE A 312 26.33 -22.08 -6.65
C ILE A 312 27.53 -21.70 -7.51
N THR A 313 27.54 -22.11 -8.78
CA THR A 313 28.64 -21.76 -9.69
C THR A 313 28.58 -20.29 -10.13
N THR A 314 29.71 -19.71 -10.52
CA THR A 314 29.76 -18.37 -11.10
C THR A 314 28.93 -18.26 -12.37
N TYR A 315 28.82 -19.35 -13.12
CA TYR A 315 28.01 -19.48 -14.33
C TYR A 315 26.51 -19.33 -13.98
N THR A 316 26.06 -20.03 -12.96
CA THR A 316 24.68 -19.94 -12.46
C THR A 316 24.34 -18.53 -11.98
N VAL A 317 25.29 -17.82 -11.33
CA VAL A 317 25.10 -16.41 -10.95
C VAL A 317 24.91 -15.52 -12.16
N GLN A 318 25.70 -15.75 -13.24
CA GLN A 318 25.57 -14.99 -14.49
C GLN A 318 24.22 -15.22 -15.17
N ASP A 319 23.70 -16.46 -15.16
CA ASP A 319 22.38 -16.77 -15.74
C ASP A 319 21.26 -16.10 -14.93
N HIS A 320 21.35 -16.09 -13.59
CA HIS A 320 20.42 -15.30 -12.76
C HIS A 320 20.52 -13.81 -13.08
N LEU A 321 21.73 -13.25 -13.24
CA LEU A 321 21.90 -11.84 -13.61
C LEU A 321 21.25 -11.51 -14.96
N LYS A 322 21.40 -12.36 -15.97
CA LYS A 322 20.73 -12.18 -17.28
C LYS A 322 19.21 -12.15 -17.13
N ALA A 323 18.65 -13.10 -16.37
CA ALA A 323 17.22 -13.14 -16.10
C ALA A 323 16.72 -11.90 -15.34
N ILE A 324 17.50 -11.43 -14.34
CA ILE A 324 17.22 -10.21 -13.59
C ILE A 324 17.25 -8.99 -14.53
N PHE A 325 18.28 -8.88 -15.41
CA PHE A 325 18.39 -7.79 -16.36
C PHE A 325 17.18 -7.70 -17.28
N THR A 326 16.73 -8.84 -17.80
CA THR A 326 15.51 -8.91 -18.62
C THR A 326 14.28 -8.45 -17.87
N LYS A 327 14.12 -8.87 -16.60
CA LYS A 327 12.95 -8.54 -15.78
C LYS A 327 12.91 -7.06 -15.39
N LEU A 328 14.05 -6.45 -15.11
CA LEU A 328 14.16 -5.05 -14.73
C LEU A 328 14.33 -4.11 -15.92
N GLY A 329 14.57 -4.62 -17.14
CA GLY A 329 14.80 -3.81 -18.32
C GLY A 329 16.16 -3.09 -18.29
N VAL A 330 17.17 -3.65 -17.63
CA VAL A 330 18.54 -3.13 -17.55
C VAL A 330 19.50 -4.01 -18.35
N THR A 331 20.67 -3.49 -18.75
CA THR A 331 21.60 -4.19 -19.65
C THR A 331 22.90 -4.60 -18.99
N SER A 332 23.20 -4.04 -17.83
CA SER A 332 24.46 -4.29 -17.13
C SER A 332 24.31 -4.35 -15.62
N ARG A 333 25.30 -4.95 -14.96
CA ARG A 333 25.42 -4.97 -13.51
C ARG A 333 25.52 -3.55 -12.91
N GLY A 334 26.24 -2.66 -13.59
CA GLY A 334 26.37 -1.26 -13.19
C GLY A 334 25.02 -0.53 -13.29
N GLU A 335 24.29 -0.76 -14.38
CA GLU A 335 22.95 -0.24 -14.57
C GLU A 335 21.94 -0.81 -13.56
N LEU A 336 22.02 -2.12 -13.25
CA LEU A 336 21.24 -2.74 -12.19
C LEU A 336 21.51 -2.08 -10.83
N ALA A 337 22.79 -1.94 -10.48
CA ALA A 337 23.18 -1.32 -9.21
C ALA A 337 22.73 0.15 -9.15
N HIS A 338 22.87 0.88 -10.26
CA HIS A 338 22.42 2.26 -10.40
C HIS A 338 20.89 2.36 -10.30
N HIS A 339 20.15 1.55 -11.09
CA HIS A 339 18.70 1.51 -11.08
C HIS A 339 18.16 1.25 -9.66
N LEU A 340 18.76 0.30 -8.95
CA LEU A 340 18.39 -0.01 -7.56
C LEU A 340 18.88 1.07 -6.59
N ALA A 341 20.10 1.58 -6.73
CA ALA A 341 20.65 2.64 -5.86
C ALA A 341 19.88 3.96 -6.02
N PHE A 342 19.50 4.33 -7.24
CA PHE A 342 18.65 5.51 -7.49
C PHE A 342 17.27 5.41 -6.87
N GLN A 343 16.81 4.20 -6.57
CA GLN A 343 15.57 4.00 -5.81
C GLN A 343 15.75 4.36 -4.32
N PHE A 344 16.99 4.52 -3.83
CA PHE A 344 17.31 4.69 -2.41
C PHE A 344 18.06 5.99 -2.05
N ASN A 345 18.47 6.79 -3.06
CA ASN A 345 19.09 8.10 -2.85
C ASN A 345 18.02 9.23 -3.04
#